data_8a74dd4be058925d5ce35324071dcba6
#
_entry.id   8a74dd4be058925d5ce35324071dcba6
#
_cell.length_a   1.000
_cell.length_b   1.000
_cell.length_c   1.000
_cell.angle_alpha   90.00
_cell.angle_beta   90.00
_cell.angle_gamma   90.00
#
_symmetry.space_group_name_H-M   'P 1'
#
loop_
_entity.id
_entity.type
_entity.pdbx_description
1 polymer ?
#
loop_
_entity_poly.entity_id
_entity_poly.type
_entity_poly.pdbx_seq_one_letter_code
_entity_poly.pdbx_strand_id
1 'polypeptide(L)'
;MSNYKFETLQLHVGQEQPDPATDSRAVPIYQTTSYVFHNSAHAAARFGLADAGNIYGRLTNSTQDVLEKRIAALEGGVAALALASGAAAIPRNKIFM
;
A
#
# COMPACT_ATOMS: atom_id res chain seq x y z
N MET A 1 -10.91 -8.86 -10.58
CA MET A 1 -10.91 -8.99 -9.12
C MET A 1 -12.16 -9.67 -8.59
N SER A 2 -13.30 -9.23 -9.07
CA SER A 2 -14.59 -9.73 -8.58
C SER A 2 -14.79 -11.24 -8.81
N ASN A 3 -14.05 -11.83 -9.73
CA ASN A 3 -14.18 -13.25 -10.04
C ASN A 3 -13.30 -14.17 -9.18
N TYR A 4 -12.46 -13.58 -8.34
CA TYR A 4 -11.59 -14.37 -7.48
C TYR A 4 -12.39 -14.97 -6.33
N LYS A 5 -12.09 -16.23 -6.02
CA LYS A 5 -12.60 -16.87 -4.81
C LYS A 5 -11.82 -16.35 -3.60
N PHE A 6 -12.37 -16.58 -2.41
CA PHE A 6 -11.76 -16.07 -1.18
C PHE A 6 -10.31 -16.58 -1.01
N GLU A 7 -10.06 -17.84 -1.32
CA GLU A 7 -8.73 -18.44 -1.23
C GLU A 7 -7.73 -17.75 -2.17
N THR A 8 -8.19 -17.36 -3.36
CA THR A 8 -7.35 -16.64 -4.31
C THR A 8 -7.05 -15.23 -3.82
N LEU A 9 -8.03 -14.57 -3.20
CA LEU A 9 -7.83 -13.25 -2.62
C LEU A 9 -6.75 -13.27 -1.54
N GLN A 10 -6.70 -14.33 -0.73
CA GLN A 10 -5.73 -14.47 0.34
C GLN A 10 -4.28 -14.50 -0.16
N LEU A 11 -4.07 -14.98 -1.38
CA LEU A 11 -2.73 -15.19 -1.91
C LEU A 11 -2.27 -14.11 -2.89
N HIS A 12 -3.18 -13.53 -3.64
CA HIS A 12 -2.80 -12.76 -4.82
C HIS A 12 -3.11 -11.26 -4.78
N VAL A 13 -4.10 -10.83 -4.01
CA VAL A 13 -4.46 -9.41 -3.99
C VAL A 13 -3.30 -8.57 -3.46
N GLY A 14 -2.95 -7.54 -4.21
CA GLY A 14 -1.82 -6.67 -3.92
C GLY A 14 -0.53 -7.11 -4.58
N GLN A 15 -0.49 -8.34 -5.10
CA GLN A 15 0.70 -8.93 -5.74
C GLN A 15 0.39 -9.53 -7.09
N GLU A 16 -0.57 -8.95 -7.80
CA GLU A 16 -0.98 -9.46 -9.12
C GLU A 16 0.13 -9.30 -10.14
N GLN A 17 0.96 -8.27 -9.99
CA GLN A 17 2.10 -8.02 -10.86
C GLN A 17 3.40 -8.32 -10.14
N PRO A 18 4.40 -8.90 -10.82
CA PRO A 18 5.70 -9.12 -10.20
C PRO A 18 6.40 -7.79 -9.93
N ASP A 19 7.37 -7.80 -9.01
CA ASP A 19 8.16 -6.62 -8.71
C ASP A 19 8.93 -6.18 -9.96
N PRO A 20 8.80 -4.92 -10.40
CA PRO A 20 9.42 -4.49 -11.66
C PRO A 20 10.95 -4.46 -11.64
N ALA A 21 11.55 -4.36 -10.46
CA ALA A 21 13.01 -4.30 -10.35
C ALA A 21 13.66 -5.69 -10.34
N THR A 22 13.00 -6.68 -9.74
CA THR A 22 13.60 -7.99 -9.49
C THR A 22 12.81 -9.16 -10.10
N ASP A 23 11.62 -8.90 -10.60
CA ASP A 23 10.69 -9.92 -11.10
C ASP A 23 10.20 -10.90 -10.03
N SER A 24 10.42 -10.58 -8.76
CA SER A 24 9.93 -11.45 -7.69
C SER A 24 8.40 -11.44 -7.67
N ARG A 25 7.81 -12.60 -7.37
CA ARG A 25 6.36 -12.70 -7.30
C ARG A 25 5.80 -11.89 -6.14
N ALA A 26 6.43 -11.98 -4.99
CA ALA A 26 6.01 -11.25 -3.81
C ALA A 26 6.68 -9.87 -3.77
N VAL A 27 6.00 -8.89 -3.19
CA VAL A 27 6.58 -7.57 -2.98
C VAL A 27 7.69 -7.69 -1.94
N PRO A 28 8.90 -7.18 -2.22
CA PRO A 28 9.99 -7.19 -1.24
C PRO A 28 9.63 -6.44 0.04
N ILE A 29 10.35 -6.72 1.11
CA ILE A 29 10.19 -6.00 2.38
C ILE A 29 11.02 -4.73 2.30
N TYR A 30 10.35 -3.59 2.16
CA TYR A 30 11.00 -2.28 2.05
C TYR A 30 11.16 -1.65 3.43
N GLN A 31 12.30 -1.91 4.06
CA GLN A 31 12.63 -1.30 5.36
C GLN A 31 13.37 0.01 5.12
N THR A 32 12.60 1.04 4.79
CA THR A 32 13.18 2.35 4.47
C THR A 32 12.34 3.47 5.06
N THR A 33 12.96 4.62 5.30
CA THR A 33 12.26 5.80 5.78
C THR A 33 11.76 6.67 4.64
N SER A 34 12.58 6.87 3.60
CA SER A 34 12.27 7.82 2.54
C SER A 34 12.57 7.23 1.17
N TYR A 35 12.08 7.90 0.15
CA TYR A 35 12.30 7.53 -1.24
C TYR A 35 12.94 8.68 -1.98
N VAL A 36 13.82 8.34 -2.93
CA VAL A 36 14.60 9.31 -3.67
C VAL A 36 13.86 9.66 -4.96
N PHE A 37 13.99 10.90 -5.39
CA PHE A 37 13.40 11.38 -6.63
C PHE A 37 14.50 11.56 -7.68
N HIS A 38 14.12 11.39 -8.95
CA HIS A 38 15.07 11.51 -10.06
C HIS A 38 15.51 12.96 -10.27
N ASN A 39 14.60 13.91 -10.07
CA ASN A 39 14.84 15.34 -10.23
C ASN A 39 13.71 16.11 -9.57
N SER A 40 13.78 17.46 -9.62
CA SER A 40 12.77 18.31 -8.99
C SER A 40 11.38 18.17 -9.60
N ALA A 41 11.32 17.95 -10.91
CA ALA A 41 10.02 17.76 -11.59
C ALA A 41 9.36 16.45 -11.14
N HIS A 42 10.16 15.39 -10.96
CA HIS A 42 9.66 14.11 -10.45
C HIS A 42 9.13 14.26 -9.02
N ALA A 43 9.86 14.98 -8.16
CA ALA A 43 9.43 15.25 -6.80
C ALA A 43 8.12 16.04 -6.78
N ALA A 44 8.03 17.09 -7.59
CA ALA A 44 6.82 17.91 -7.68
C ALA A 44 5.62 17.09 -8.14
N ALA A 45 5.80 16.22 -9.12
CA ALA A 45 4.72 15.35 -9.62
C ALA A 45 4.24 14.40 -8.51
N ARG A 46 5.16 13.85 -7.72
CA ARG A 46 4.81 12.91 -6.66
C ARG A 46 4.08 13.60 -5.51
N PHE A 47 4.58 14.75 -5.06
CA PHE A 47 3.92 15.52 -4.01
C PHE A 47 2.57 16.08 -4.48
N GLY A 48 2.45 16.41 -5.76
CA GLY A 48 1.19 16.87 -6.35
C GLY A 48 0.22 15.76 -6.72
N LEU A 49 0.57 14.50 -6.44
CA LEU A 49 -0.24 13.31 -6.73
C LEU A 49 -0.44 13.04 -8.23
N ALA A 50 0.37 13.66 -9.08
CA ALA A 50 0.38 13.33 -10.51
C ALA A 50 1.15 12.03 -10.78
N ASP A 51 2.07 11.67 -9.88
CA ASP A 51 2.82 10.41 -9.92
C ASP A 51 2.52 9.66 -8.63
N ALA A 52 2.01 8.44 -8.74
CA ALA A 52 1.50 7.65 -7.63
C ALA A 52 2.56 6.92 -6.80
N GLY A 53 3.84 7.29 -6.93
CA GLY A 53 4.92 6.61 -6.21
C GLY A 53 5.00 6.96 -4.73
N ASN A 54 5.91 6.28 -4.03
CA ASN A 54 6.12 6.47 -2.60
C ASN A 54 7.00 7.68 -2.32
N ILE A 55 6.78 8.32 -1.17
CA ILE A 55 7.52 9.49 -0.72
C ILE A 55 8.30 9.19 0.56
N TYR A 56 7.61 8.71 1.58
CA TYR A 56 8.18 8.47 2.89
C TYR A 56 7.52 7.24 3.51
N GLY A 57 8.33 6.37 4.14
CA GLY A 57 7.84 5.07 4.62
C GLY A 57 6.72 5.13 5.64
N ARG A 58 6.62 6.19 6.41
CA ARG A 58 5.53 6.35 7.37
C ARG A 58 4.21 6.66 6.67
N LEU A 59 4.26 7.33 5.53
CA LEU A 59 3.06 7.72 4.76
C LEU A 59 2.66 6.62 3.79
N THR A 60 3.63 6.10 3.05
CA THR A 60 3.40 5.08 2.03
C THR A 60 4.55 4.09 2.01
N ASN A 61 4.24 2.82 1.80
CA ASN A 61 5.25 1.77 1.68
C ASN A 61 4.64 0.62 0.90
N SER A 62 5.34 0.14 -0.13
CA SER A 62 4.81 -0.92 -1.00
C SER A 62 4.53 -2.22 -0.24
N THR A 63 5.32 -2.55 0.76
CA THR A 63 5.10 -3.76 1.56
C THR A 63 3.82 -3.65 2.39
N GLN A 64 3.64 -2.53 3.06
CA GLN A 64 2.44 -2.25 3.84
C GLN A 64 1.21 -2.17 2.94
N ASP A 65 1.37 -1.64 1.74
CA ASP A 65 0.29 -1.49 0.77
C ASP A 65 -0.32 -2.85 0.38
N VAL A 66 0.51 -3.89 0.26
CA VAL A 66 0.01 -5.25 -0.03
C VAL A 66 -0.93 -5.73 1.06
N LEU A 67 -0.54 -5.53 2.33
CA LEU A 67 -1.38 -5.91 3.47
C LEU A 67 -2.72 -5.16 3.42
N GLU A 68 -2.65 -3.85 3.23
CA GLU A 68 -3.86 -3.02 3.22
C GLU A 68 -4.81 -3.41 2.09
N LYS A 69 -4.30 -3.62 0.90
CA LYS A 69 -5.13 -4.04 -0.24
C LYS A 69 -5.74 -5.42 -0.03
N ARG A 70 -4.96 -6.34 0.51
CA ARG A 70 -5.43 -7.70 0.72
C ARG A 70 -6.50 -7.78 1.79
N ILE A 71 -6.30 -7.09 2.91
CA ILE A 71 -7.30 -7.04 3.99
C ILE A 71 -8.60 -6.38 3.50
N ALA A 72 -8.48 -5.29 2.75
CA ALA A 72 -9.66 -4.64 2.18
C ALA A 72 -10.45 -5.59 1.29
N ALA A 73 -9.75 -6.36 0.45
CA ALA A 73 -10.41 -7.32 -0.44
C ALA A 73 -11.07 -8.45 0.33
N LEU A 74 -10.40 -8.98 1.37
CA LEU A 74 -10.94 -10.07 2.17
C LEU A 74 -12.19 -9.67 2.96
N GLU A 75 -12.23 -8.43 3.42
CA GLU A 75 -13.36 -7.89 4.19
C GLU A 75 -14.45 -7.28 3.31
N GLY A 76 -14.23 -7.22 2.00
CA GLY A 76 -15.19 -6.59 1.09
C GLY A 76 -15.25 -5.09 1.24
N GLY A 77 -14.18 -4.48 1.76
CA GLY A 77 -14.12 -3.04 1.98
C GLY A 77 -13.52 -2.30 0.80
N VAL A 78 -13.64 -0.97 0.84
CA VAL A 78 -13.10 -0.09 -0.20
C VAL A 78 -11.59 0.09 -0.03
N ALA A 79 -11.14 0.18 1.23
CA ALA A 79 -9.74 0.43 1.55
C ALA A 79 -9.45 0.00 2.99
N ALA A 80 -8.18 -0.13 3.31
CA ALA A 80 -7.72 -0.42 4.67
C ALA A 80 -6.49 0.44 4.96
N LEU A 81 -6.24 0.70 6.24
CA LEU A 81 -5.08 1.45 6.70
C LEU A 81 -4.44 0.71 7.86
N ALA A 82 -3.18 0.32 7.69
CA ALA A 82 -2.42 -0.34 8.74
C ALA A 82 -1.84 0.70 9.70
N LEU A 83 -2.01 0.47 10.99
CA LEU A 83 -1.55 1.38 12.04
C LEU A 83 -0.73 0.60 13.07
N ALA A 84 0.08 1.31 13.85
CA ALA A 84 1.00 0.69 14.78
C ALA A 84 0.33 0.09 16.02
N SER A 85 -0.89 0.52 16.34
CA SER A 85 -1.58 0.05 17.52
C SER A 85 -3.09 0.22 17.39
N GLY A 86 -3.84 -0.52 18.19
CA GLY A 86 -5.28 -0.34 18.26
C GLY A 86 -5.69 1.03 18.78
N ALA A 87 -4.89 1.58 19.68
CA ALA A 87 -5.17 2.92 20.21
C ALA A 87 -5.07 3.99 19.12
N ALA A 88 -4.17 3.82 18.15
CA ALA A 88 -4.08 4.73 17.01
C ALA A 88 -5.25 4.56 16.06
N ALA A 89 -5.80 3.36 15.94
CA ALA A 89 -6.90 3.07 15.03
C ALA A 89 -8.23 3.67 15.49
N ILE A 90 -8.51 3.62 16.79
CA ILE A 90 -9.78 4.07 17.35
C ILE A 90 -10.04 5.56 17.15
N PRO A 91 -9.09 6.48 17.44
CA PRO A 91 -9.32 7.91 17.21
C PRO A 91 -9.60 8.24 15.76
N ARG A 92 -8.98 7.54 14.81
CA ARG A 92 -9.24 7.79 13.39
C ARG A 92 -10.68 7.46 13.02
N ASN A 93 -11.22 6.36 13.54
CA ASN A 93 -12.62 6.04 13.33
C ASN A 93 -13.54 7.13 13.87
N LYS A 94 -13.25 7.66 15.04
CA LYS A 94 -14.05 8.73 15.64
C LYS A 94 -14.01 10.01 14.82
N ILE A 95 -12.88 10.32 14.21
CA ILE A 95 -12.72 11.53 13.41
C ILE A 95 -13.58 11.48 12.16
N PHE A 96 -13.73 10.32 11.56
CA PHE A 96 -14.42 10.16 10.28
C PHE A 96 -15.85 9.65 10.41
N MET A 97 -16.31 9.44 11.61
CA MET A 97 -17.70 9.14 11.87
C MET A 97 -18.47 10.38 12.22
#